data_f72c50bf2a6a00b9cc9293f58647de20
#
_entry.id   f72c50bf2a6a00b9cc9293f58647de20
#
_cell.length_a   1.000
_cell.length_b   1.000
_cell.length_c   1.000
_cell.angle_alpha   90.00
_cell.angle_beta   90.00
_cell.angle_gamma   90.00
#
_symmetry.space_group_name_H-M   'P 1'
#
loop_
_entity.id
_entity.type
_entity.pdbx_description
1 polymer ?
#
loop_
_entity_poly.entity_id
_entity_poly.type
_entity_poly.pdbx_seq_one_letter_code
_entity_poly.pdbx_strand_id
1 'polypeptide(L)'
;MMNWYQLTKEQVLEKLGVTKDGLSSKKAEELLQKNGENVLQEGKRKTALQVFLSQFADLLVIILIIAAIISMFSGNIESTIVIFAVITLNAILGTVQHINAEKSLDSLKSLSSPNAKVIRDGQKIEIPSKEVV
;
A
#
# COMPACT_ATOMS: atom_id res chain seq x y z
N MET A 1 -23.37 17.88 -8.57
CA MET A 1 -23.14 16.95 -7.44
C MET A 1 -24.45 16.67 -6.76
N MET A 2 -24.81 15.41 -6.54
CA MET A 2 -26.08 15.06 -5.87
C MET A 2 -25.89 15.22 -4.35
N ASN A 3 -26.77 16.00 -3.71
CA ASN A 3 -26.72 16.23 -2.26
C ASN A 3 -27.49 15.13 -1.52
N TRP A 4 -26.83 13.99 -1.27
CA TRP A 4 -27.42 12.82 -0.62
C TRP A 4 -28.05 13.11 0.75
N TYR A 5 -27.49 14.07 1.51
CA TYR A 5 -27.96 14.47 2.83
C TYR A 5 -29.34 15.19 2.84
N GLN A 6 -29.83 15.60 1.66
CA GLN A 6 -31.14 16.26 1.51
C GLN A 6 -32.27 15.27 1.17
N LEU A 7 -31.92 14.01 0.94
CA LEU A 7 -32.87 12.98 0.54
C LEU A 7 -33.42 12.23 1.74
N THR A 8 -34.70 11.82 1.67
CA THR A 8 -35.28 10.90 2.64
C THR A 8 -34.72 9.50 2.43
N LYS A 9 -34.85 8.63 3.43
CA LYS A 9 -34.39 7.23 3.36
C LYS A 9 -34.99 6.51 2.16
N GLU A 10 -36.28 6.70 1.92
CA GLU A 10 -37.03 6.09 0.83
C GLU A 10 -36.49 6.55 -0.54
N GLN A 11 -36.24 7.84 -0.70
CA GLN A 11 -35.68 8.41 -1.91
C GLN A 11 -34.25 7.91 -2.18
N VAL A 12 -33.45 7.67 -1.13
CA VAL A 12 -32.10 7.10 -1.28
C VAL A 12 -32.19 5.65 -1.76
N LEU A 13 -33.05 4.83 -1.15
CA LEU A 13 -33.25 3.42 -1.54
C LEU A 13 -33.72 3.33 -2.99
N GLU A 14 -34.70 4.13 -3.40
CA GLU A 14 -35.20 4.19 -4.77
C GLU A 14 -34.09 4.56 -5.77
N LYS A 15 -33.33 5.59 -5.48
CA LYS A 15 -32.22 6.04 -6.35
C LYS A 15 -31.10 5.02 -6.48
N LEU A 16 -30.82 4.26 -5.43
CA LEU A 16 -29.83 3.20 -5.43
C LEU A 16 -30.38 1.88 -6.02
N GLY A 17 -31.69 1.80 -6.27
CA GLY A 17 -32.33 0.61 -6.77
C GLY A 17 -32.27 -0.57 -5.80
N VAL A 18 -32.29 -0.28 -4.50
CA VAL A 18 -32.22 -1.28 -3.42
C VAL A 18 -33.45 -1.20 -2.51
N THR A 19 -33.74 -2.30 -1.84
CA THR A 19 -34.85 -2.42 -0.87
C THR A 19 -34.31 -2.47 0.56
N LYS A 20 -35.19 -2.47 1.54
CA LYS A 20 -34.83 -2.67 2.95
C LYS A 20 -34.27 -4.07 3.22
N ASP A 21 -34.55 -5.03 2.35
CA ASP A 21 -34.04 -6.40 2.42
C ASP A 21 -32.62 -6.54 1.87
N GLY A 22 -32.04 -5.42 1.42
CA GLY A 22 -30.70 -5.36 0.85
C GLY A 22 -30.63 -5.88 -0.59
N LEU A 23 -29.42 -6.14 -1.07
CA LEU A 23 -29.20 -6.76 -2.37
C LEU A 23 -29.40 -8.27 -2.30
N SER A 24 -29.92 -8.87 -3.38
CA SER A 24 -29.85 -10.32 -3.50
C SER A 24 -28.42 -10.80 -3.69
N SER A 25 -28.10 -12.01 -3.23
CA SER A 25 -26.77 -12.61 -3.38
C SER A 25 -26.30 -12.59 -4.83
N LYS A 26 -27.17 -12.93 -5.78
CA LYS A 26 -26.87 -12.91 -7.22
C LYS A 26 -26.54 -11.49 -7.71
N LYS A 27 -27.31 -10.48 -7.28
CA LYS A 27 -27.08 -9.09 -7.69
C LYS A 27 -25.80 -8.52 -7.11
N ALA A 28 -25.47 -8.91 -5.87
CA ALA A 28 -24.22 -8.51 -5.23
C ALA A 28 -23.00 -9.11 -5.97
N GLU A 29 -23.08 -10.37 -6.41
CA GLU A 29 -22.03 -11.00 -7.20
C GLU A 29 -21.85 -10.33 -8.57
N GLU A 30 -22.93 -10.02 -9.28
CA GLU A 30 -22.90 -9.27 -10.54
C GLU A 30 -22.23 -7.88 -10.37
N LEU A 31 -22.55 -7.17 -9.28
CA LEU A 31 -21.98 -5.87 -8.99
C LEU A 31 -20.49 -5.98 -8.61
N LEU A 32 -20.10 -7.02 -7.87
CA LEU A 32 -18.72 -7.29 -7.52
C LEU A 32 -17.89 -7.57 -8.77
N GLN A 33 -18.39 -8.37 -9.71
CA GLN A 33 -17.72 -8.62 -10.99
C GLN A 33 -17.62 -7.36 -11.84
N LYS A 34 -18.63 -6.50 -11.83
CA LYS A 34 -18.66 -5.26 -12.62
C LYS A 34 -17.77 -4.16 -12.04
N ASN A 35 -17.80 -3.96 -10.73
CA ASN A 35 -17.14 -2.84 -10.06
C ASN A 35 -15.75 -3.21 -9.51
N GLY A 36 -15.47 -4.52 -9.37
CA GLY A 36 -14.28 -5.04 -8.69
C GLY A 36 -14.42 -5.04 -7.17
N GLU A 37 -13.40 -5.56 -6.50
CA GLU A 37 -13.34 -5.62 -5.04
C GLU A 37 -13.23 -4.21 -4.43
N ASN A 38 -13.86 -4.02 -3.27
CA ASN A 38 -13.76 -2.79 -2.46
C ASN A 38 -12.42 -2.76 -1.72
N VAL A 39 -11.35 -2.56 -2.47
CA VAL A 39 -9.99 -2.47 -1.95
C VAL A 39 -9.38 -1.13 -2.36
N LEU A 40 -8.56 -0.58 -1.47
CA LEU A 40 -7.76 0.60 -1.81
C LEU A 40 -6.70 0.18 -2.84
N GLN A 41 -6.60 0.94 -3.93
CA GLN A 41 -5.53 0.72 -4.89
C GLN A 41 -4.19 1.03 -4.23
N GLU A 42 -3.41 -0.01 -3.99
CA GLU A 42 -2.04 0.18 -3.52
C GLU A 42 -1.18 0.77 -4.64
N GLY A 43 -0.36 1.77 -4.29
CA GLY A 43 0.65 2.28 -5.20
C GLY A 43 1.63 1.17 -5.63
N LYS A 44 2.22 1.30 -6.80
CA LYS A 44 3.23 0.34 -7.29
C LYS A 44 4.37 0.24 -6.27
N ARG A 45 4.63 -0.97 -5.78
CA ARG A 45 5.76 -1.23 -4.89
C ARG A 45 7.07 -1.05 -5.62
N LYS A 46 8.04 -0.50 -4.92
CA LYS A 46 9.40 -0.40 -5.45
C LYS A 46 10.04 -1.79 -5.51
N THR A 47 10.76 -2.06 -6.58
CA THR A 47 11.58 -3.28 -6.65
C THR A 47 12.78 -3.19 -5.69
N ALA A 48 13.33 -4.33 -5.29
CA ALA A 48 14.52 -4.36 -4.43
C ALA A 48 15.68 -3.53 -5.01
N LEU A 49 15.85 -3.55 -6.33
CA LEU A 49 16.87 -2.74 -7.01
C LEU A 49 16.56 -1.24 -6.92
N GLN A 50 15.29 -0.83 -7.06
CA GLN A 50 14.90 0.57 -6.90
C GLN A 50 15.10 1.05 -5.47
N VAL A 51 14.80 0.21 -4.48
CA VAL A 51 15.07 0.51 -3.07
C VAL A 51 16.57 0.65 -2.84
N PHE A 52 17.37 -0.28 -3.34
CA PHE A 52 18.84 -0.23 -3.22
C PHE A 52 19.41 1.06 -3.84
N LEU A 53 19.01 1.39 -5.06
CA LEU A 53 19.47 2.62 -5.72
C LEU A 53 18.99 3.88 -4.98
N SER A 54 17.82 3.86 -4.36
CA SER A 54 17.34 4.99 -3.57
C SER A 54 18.18 5.26 -2.32
N GLN A 55 18.92 4.28 -1.79
CA GLN A 55 19.83 4.48 -0.66
C GLN A 55 20.97 5.47 -1.00
N PHE A 56 21.37 5.54 -2.27
CA PHE A 56 22.40 6.47 -2.72
C PHE A 56 21.92 7.92 -2.83
N ALA A 57 20.63 8.16 -2.74
CA ALA A 57 20.05 9.51 -2.67
C ALA A 57 19.93 10.05 -1.23
N ASP A 58 20.35 9.26 -0.23
CA ASP A 58 20.41 9.71 1.16
C ASP A 58 21.51 10.76 1.35
N LEU A 59 21.20 11.82 2.12
CA LEU A 59 22.14 12.93 2.34
C LEU A 59 23.45 12.46 2.94
N LEU A 60 23.42 11.53 3.90
CA LEU A 60 24.62 10.99 4.53
C LEU A 60 25.49 10.25 3.50
N VAL A 61 24.87 9.45 2.65
CA VAL A 61 25.58 8.71 1.60
C VAL A 61 26.18 9.65 0.57
N ILE A 62 25.48 10.73 0.20
CA ILE A 62 26.03 11.76 -0.71
C ILE A 62 27.29 12.40 -0.10
N ILE A 63 27.25 12.74 1.17
CA ILE A 63 28.43 13.30 1.88
C ILE A 63 29.60 12.32 1.86
N LEU A 64 29.33 11.03 2.12
CA LEU A 64 30.35 9.98 2.08
C LEU A 64 30.93 9.79 0.66
N ILE A 65 30.11 9.88 -0.38
CA ILE A 65 30.58 9.82 -1.77
C ILE A 65 31.52 10.99 -2.07
N ILE A 66 31.17 12.20 -1.65
CA ILE A 66 32.03 13.38 -1.81
C ILE A 66 33.36 13.18 -1.04
N ALA A 67 33.32 12.66 0.17
CA ALA A 67 34.52 12.35 0.95
C ALA A 67 35.38 11.28 0.27
N ALA A 68 34.78 10.25 -0.32
CA ALA A 68 35.49 9.22 -1.08
C ALA A 68 36.21 9.81 -2.32
N ILE A 69 35.54 10.72 -3.03
CA ILE A 69 36.13 11.41 -4.20
C ILE A 69 37.34 12.26 -3.75
N ILE A 70 37.20 13.06 -2.69
CA ILE A 70 38.29 13.87 -2.17
C ILE A 70 39.48 12.98 -1.71
N SER A 71 39.18 11.87 -1.01
CA SER A 71 40.18 10.91 -0.56
C SER A 71 40.96 10.30 -1.71
N MET A 72 40.25 9.95 -2.80
CA MET A 72 40.85 9.40 -4.02
C MET A 72 41.83 10.41 -4.66
N PHE A 73 41.41 11.67 -4.82
CA PHE A 73 42.29 12.72 -5.37
C PHE A 73 43.44 13.06 -4.48
N SER A 74 43.32 12.85 -3.18
CA SER A 74 44.43 13.03 -2.20
C SER A 74 45.42 11.86 -2.19
N GLY A 75 45.21 10.84 -3.03
CA GLY A 75 46.08 9.67 -3.09
C GLY A 75 45.85 8.63 -2.00
N ASN A 76 44.83 8.80 -1.17
CA ASN A 76 44.47 7.92 -0.05
C ASN A 76 43.55 6.78 -0.53
N ILE A 77 44.07 5.83 -1.29
CA ILE A 77 43.33 4.74 -1.89
C ILE A 77 42.71 3.83 -0.82
N GLU A 78 43.43 3.54 0.25
CA GLU A 78 42.94 2.69 1.36
C GLU A 78 41.65 3.28 2.00
N SER A 79 41.67 4.57 2.33
CA SER A 79 40.53 5.27 2.89
C SER A 79 39.34 5.26 1.90
N THR A 80 39.60 5.46 0.63
CA THR A 80 38.57 5.42 -0.43
C THR A 80 37.88 4.06 -0.49
N ILE A 81 38.65 2.97 -0.44
CA ILE A 81 38.10 1.59 -0.43
C ILE A 81 37.21 1.37 0.80
N VAL A 82 37.66 1.79 1.96
CA VAL A 82 36.90 1.66 3.21
C VAL A 82 35.59 2.42 3.12
N ILE A 83 35.60 3.65 2.63
CA ILE A 83 34.36 4.45 2.49
C ILE A 83 33.38 3.76 1.53
N PHE A 84 33.83 3.26 0.38
CA PHE A 84 32.97 2.53 -0.56
C PHE A 84 32.41 1.25 0.04
N ALA A 85 33.18 0.51 0.81
CA ALA A 85 32.72 -0.68 1.52
C ALA A 85 31.60 -0.32 2.51
N VAL A 86 31.78 0.76 3.28
CA VAL A 86 30.77 1.23 4.23
C VAL A 86 29.48 1.66 3.52
N ILE A 87 29.58 2.43 2.43
CA ILE A 87 28.42 2.86 1.64
C ILE A 87 27.66 1.63 1.12
N THR A 88 28.39 0.65 0.57
CA THR A 88 27.77 -0.56 0.01
C THR A 88 27.07 -1.38 1.09
N LEU A 89 27.69 -1.61 2.23
CA LEU A 89 27.10 -2.32 3.36
C LEU A 89 25.86 -1.59 3.89
N ASN A 90 25.93 -0.28 4.02
CA ASN A 90 24.80 0.54 4.45
C ASN A 90 23.62 0.44 3.46
N ALA A 91 23.89 0.49 2.16
CA ALA A 91 22.86 0.36 1.13
C ALA A 91 22.19 -1.04 1.15
N ILE A 92 22.96 -2.10 1.35
CA ILE A 92 22.44 -3.46 1.49
C ILE A 92 21.56 -3.54 2.75
N LEU A 93 22.05 -3.08 3.89
CA LEU A 93 21.33 -3.12 5.15
C LEU A 93 20.01 -2.34 5.07
N GLY A 94 20.06 -1.10 4.55
CA GLY A 94 18.87 -0.28 4.35
C GLY A 94 17.84 -0.93 3.43
N THR A 95 18.30 -1.61 2.38
CA THR A 95 17.42 -2.36 1.47
C THR A 95 16.73 -3.51 2.19
N VAL A 96 17.47 -4.31 2.94
CA VAL A 96 16.91 -5.44 3.72
C VAL A 96 15.90 -4.94 4.77
N GLN A 97 16.25 -3.88 5.50
CA GLN A 97 15.35 -3.28 6.48
C GLN A 97 14.05 -2.77 5.84
N HIS A 98 14.12 -2.10 4.69
CA HIS A 98 12.96 -1.62 3.96
C HIS A 98 12.04 -2.76 3.53
N ILE A 99 12.59 -3.82 2.93
CA ILE A 99 11.82 -4.99 2.50
C ILE A 99 11.16 -5.71 3.70
N ASN A 100 11.87 -5.83 4.81
CA ASN A 100 11.32 -6.46 6.01
C ASN A 100 10.21 -5.61 6.63
N ALA A 101 10.35 -4.30 6.64
CA ALA A 101 9.31 -3.38 7.10
C ALA A 101 8.04 -3.49 6.22
N GLU A 102 8.17 -3.53 4.90
CA GLU A 102 7.04 -3.74 3.99
C GLU A 102 6.31 -5.07 4.26
N LYS A 103 7.06 -6.18 4.43
CA LYS A 103 6.47 -7.48 4.76
C LYS A 103 5.70 -7.46 6.08
N SER A 104 6.23 -6.77 7.09
CA SER A 104 5.57 -6.63 8.39
C SER A 104 4.26 -5.86 8.27
N LEU A 105 4.24 -4.77 7.48
CA LEU A 105 3.03 -4.00 7.18
C LEU A 105 1.99 -4.84 6.44
N ASP A 106 2.40 -5.66 5.49
CA ASP A 106 1.48 -6.55 4.76
C ASP A 106 0.84 -7.59 5.70
N SER A 107 1.62 -8.16 6.60
CA SER A 107 1.12 -9.08 7.61
C SER A 107 0.08 -8.43 8.52
N LEU A 108 0.31 -7.19 8.94
CA LEU A 108 -0.65 -6.42 9.74
C LEU A 108 -1.93 -6.10 8.96
N LYS A 109 -1.81 -5.74 7.67
CA LYS A 109 -2.96 -5.48 6.80
C LYS A 109 -3.83 -6.72 6.62
N SER A 110 -3.23 -7.89 6.43
CA SER A 110 -3.95 -9.15 6.27
C SER A 110 -4.74 -9.55 7.53
N LEU A 111 -4.20 -9.25 8.72
CA LEU A 111 -4.88 -9.48 10.00
C LEU A 111 -5.99 -8.45 10.27
N SER A 112 -5.90 -7.28 9.68
CA SER A 112 -6.84 -6.16 9.87
C SER A 112 -7.91 -6.09 8.78
N SER A 113 -8.11 -7.12 7.97
CA SER A 113 -9.19 -7.14 6.97
C SER A 113 -10.54 -7.14 7.71
N PRO A 114 -11.21 -5.97 7.86
CA PRO A 114 -12.42 -5.91 8.65
C PRO A 114 -13.54 -6.66 7.94
N ASN A 115 -14.37 -7.34 8.71
CA ASN A 115 -15.63 -7.86 8.21
C ASN A 115 -16.69 -6.74 8.24
N ALA A 116 -17.56 -6.76 7.25
CA ALA A 116 -18.71 -5.85 7.17
C ALA A 116 -20.01 -6.61 7.43
N LYS A 117 -20.88 -6.04 8.23
CA LYS A 117 -22.26 -6.56 8.41
C LYS A 117 -23.15 -5.93 7.36
N VAL A 118 -23.70 -6.76 6.50
CA VAL A 118 -24.59 -6.35 5.39
C VAL A 118 -25.93 -7.04 5.50
N ILE A 119 -26.94 -6.49 4.81
CA ILE A 119 -28.24 -7.13 4.63
C ILE A 119 -28.25 -7.67 3.21
N ARG A 120 -28.40 -9.00 3.07
CA ARG A 120 -28.58 -9.71 1.79
C ARG A 120 -29.72 -10.69 1.89
N ASP A 121 -30.56 -10.71 0.87
CA ASP A 121 -31.76 -11.59 0.82
C ASP A 121 -32.63 -11.49 2.09
N GLY A 122 -32.74 -10.28 2.69
CA GLY A 122 -33.48 -10.02 3.93
C GLY A 122 -32.78 -10.48 5.21
N GLN A 123 -31.59 -11.06 5.13
CA GLN A 123 -30.84 -11.55 6.27
C GLN A 123 -29.59 -10.68 6.54
N LYS A 124 -29.30 -10.49 7.83
CA LYS A 124 -28.07 -9.83 8.24
C LYS A 124 -26.94 -10.84 8.29
N ILE A 125 -25.97 -10.67 7.40
CA ILE A 125 -24.80 -11.55 7.30
C ILE A 125 -23.52 -10.75 7.46
N GLU A 126 -22.44 -11.45 7.79
CA GLU A 126 -21.10 -10.88 7.88
C GLU A 126 -20.24 -11.37 6.71
N ILE A 127 -19.65 -10.46 5.98
CA ILE A 127 -18.84 -10.74 4.80
C ILE A 127 -17.51 -9.97 4.88
N PRO A 128 -16.45 -10.42 4.18
CA PRO A 128 -15.23 -9.63 4.05
C PRO A 128 -15.54 -8.25 3.46
N SER A 129 -14.97 -7.18 4.03
CA SER A 129 -15.23 -5.80 3.56
C SER A 129 -14.86 -5.57 2.10
N LYS A 130 -13.93 -6.36 1.56
CA LYS A 130 -13.56 -6.33 0.14
C LYS A 130 -14.69 -6.77 -0.81
N GLU A 131 -15.68 -7.52 -0.31
CA GLU A 131 -16.83 -8.02 -1.07
C GLU A 131 -18.07 -7.10 -0.97
N VAL A 132 -17.93 -5.97 -0.28
CA VAL A 132 -19.00 -4.97 -0.18
C VAL A 132 -19.11 -4.21 -1.50
N VAL A 133 -20.32 -4.19 -2.06
CA VAL A 133 -20.67 -3.52 -3.31
C VAL A 133 -21.86 -2.61 -3.13
#